data_11400f9f3506321113f3125e5f297354
#
_entry.id   11400f9f3506321113f3125e5f297354
#
_cell.length_a   1.000
_cell.length_b   1.000
_cell.length_c   1.000
_cell.angle_alpha   90.00
_cell.angle_beta   90.00
_cell.angle_gamma   90.00
#
_symmetry.space_group_name_H-M   'P 1'
#
loop_
_entity.id
_entity.type
_entity.pdbx_description
1 polymer ?
#
loop_
_entity_poly.entity_id
_entity_poly.type
_entity_poly.pdbx_seq_one_letter_code
_entity_poly.pdbx_strand_id
1 'polypeptide(L)'
;MFLPSLVTGNLIKKYGHSKIMHAGVVLFLITILASFFEQNFVNYLIALVFLGFGWNFLFISGTSLLVLSYKENEKFKAQGFNDFIVFSIQATASLSAGVLLSLTSWKIMNLICIPFLILIVLSTIRADFRKKN
;
A
#
# COMPACT_ATOMS: atom_id res chain seq x y z
N MET A 1 -9.52 -4.38 -7.12
CA MET A 1 -8.19 -4.83 -6.69
C MET A 1 -7.53 -5.79 -7.68
N PHE A 2 -8.21 -6.81 -8.22
CA PHE A 2 -7.59 -7.83 -9.08
C PHE A 2 -7.21 -7.32 -10.49
N LEU A 3 -8.04 -6.51 -11.12
CA LEU A 3 -7.75 -5.99 -12.47
C LEU A 3 -6.40 -5.25 -12.58
N PRO A 4 -6.03 -4.35 -11.65
CA PRO A 4 -4.73 -3.70 -11.70
C PRO A 4 -3.55 -4.66 -11.58
N SER A 5 -3.71 -5.80 -10.88
CA SER A 5 -2.61 -6.74 -10.66
C SER A 5 -2.07 -7.35 -11.96
N LEU A 6 -2.91 -7.52 -12.96
CA LEU A 6 -2.53 -8.04 -14.28
C LEU A 6 -1.53 -7.10 -15.00
N VAL A 7 -1.64 -5.81 -14.75
CA VAL A 7 -0.79 -4.78 -15.39
C VAL A 7 0.40 -4.42 -14.53
N THR A 8 0.25 -4.47 -13.19
CA THR A 8 1.29 -4.05 -12.23
C THR A 8 2.60 -4.82 -12.40
N GLY A 9 2.55 -6.12 -12.69
CA GLY A 9 3.74 -6.93 -12.96
C GLY A 9 4.54 -6.41 -14.17
N ASN A 10 3.86 -6.02 -15.24
CA ASN A 10 4.49 -5.45 -16.43
C ASN A 10 5.05 -4.05 -16.17
N LEU A 11 4.34 -3.25 -15.38
CA LEU A 11 4.80 -1.92 -14.95
C LEU A 11 6.07 -2.01 -14.10
N ILE A 12 6.14 -2.98 -13.19
CA ILE A 12 7.34 -3.22 -12.36
C ILE A 12 8.52 -3.61 -13.23
N LYS A 13 8.34 -4.49 -14.23
CA LYS A 13 9.39 -4.85 -15.19
C LYS A 13 9.90 -3.65 -15.98
N LYS A 14 9.02 -2.73 -16.36
CA LYS A 14 9.36 -1.57 -17.18
C LYS A 14 9.97 -0.41 -16.38
N TYR A 15 9.42 -0.12 -15.21
CA TYR A 15 9.77 1.09 -14.43
C TYR A 15 10.55 0.80 -13.15
N GLY A 16 10.60 -0.46 -12.71
CA GLY A 16 11.23 -0.89 -11.47
C GLY A 16 10.29 -0.80 -10.26
N HIS A 17 10.60 -1.58 -9.23
CA HIS A 17 9.80 -1.71 -8.00
C HIS A 17 9.60 -0.38 -7.28
N SER A 18 10.68 0.40 -7.12
CA SER A 18 10.68 1.64 -6.35
C SER A 18 9.74 2.69 -6.93
N LYS A 19 9.77 2.90 -8.25
CA LYS A 19 8.89 3.87 -8.91
C LYS A 19 7.42 3.50 -8.77
N ILE A 20 7.09 2.20 -8.85
CA ILE A 20 5.71 1.73 -8.68
C ILE A 20 5.27 1.87 -7.23
N MET A 21 6.15 1.64 -6.25
CA MET A 21 5.85 1.91 -4.84
C MET A 21 5.58 3.39 -4.58
N HIS A 22 6.39 4.30 -5.13
CA HIS A 22 6.14 5.74 -5.02
C HIS A 22 4.81 6.15 -5.69
N ALA A 23 4.49 5.58 -6.85
CA ALA A 23 3.19 5.79 -7.48
C ALA A 23 2.03 5.32 -6.58
N GLY A 24 2.18 4.18 -5.90
CA GLY A 24 1.22 3.70 -4.90
C GLY A 24 1.03 4.67 -3.75
N VAL A 25 2.13 5.22 -3.21
CA VAL A 25 2.06 6.24 -2.13
C VAL A 25 1.35 7.51 -2.61
N VAL A 26 1.63 7.98 -3.82
CA VAL A 26 0.95 9.15 -4.39
C VAL A 26 -0.56 8.91 -4.49
N LEU A 27 -0.99 7.72 -4.93
CA LEU A 27 -2.41 7.35 -4.97
C LEU A 27 -3.06 7.36 -3.58
N PHE A 28 -2.35 6.89 -2.54
CA PHE A 28 -2.82 7.01 -1.16
C PHE A 28 -2.94 8.47 -0.70
N LEU A 29 -1.98 9.32 -1.04
CA LEU A 29 -2.06 10.75 -0.72
C LEU A 29 -3.26 11.41 -1.41
N ILE A 30 -3.53 11.06 -2.68
CA ILE A 30 -4.72 11.52 -3.40
C ILE A 30 -6.00 11.07 -2.67
N THR A 31 -6.04 9.82 -2.19
CA THR A 31 -7.19 9.31 -1.41
C THR A 31 -7.39 10.12 -0.13
N ILE A 32 -6.32 10.44 0.60
CA ILE A 32 -6.39 11.26 1.81
C ILE A 32 -6.89 12.67 1.46
N LEU A 33 -6.33 13.29 0.42
CA LEU A 33 -6.79 14.61 -0.03
C LEU A 33 -8.26 14.60 -0.43
N ALA A 34 -8.72 13.58 -1.15
CA ALA A 34 -10.11 13.42 -1.51
C ALA A 34 -11.04 13.33 -0.29
N SER A 35 -10.56 12.84 0.87
CA SER A 35 -11.35 12.78 2.10
C SER A 35 -11.66 14.14 2.72
N PHE A 36 -10.97 15.20 2.32
CA PHE A 36 -11.23 16.58 2.78
C PHE A 36 -12.30 17.32 1.96
N PHE A 37 -12.63 16.81 0.78
CA PHE A 37 -13.73 17.35 -0.03
C PHE A 37 -15.09 16.88 0.49
N GLU A 38 -16.17 17.37 -0.13
CA GLU A 38 -17.53 16.99 0.22
C GLU A 38 -17.71 15.47 0.18
N GLN A 39 -18.29 14.92 1.24
CA GLN A 39 -18.52 13.47 1.38
C GLN A 39 -19.80 13.07 0.65
N ASN A 40 -19.76 13.07 -0.69
CA ASN A 40 -20.79 12.50 -1.52
C ASN A 40 -20.40 11.12 -2.05
N PHE A 41 -21.36 10.37 -2.54
CA PHE A 41 -21.15 9.01 -3.04
C PHE A 41 -20.05 8.91 -4.12
N VAL A 42 -19.99 9.89 -5.02
CA VAL A 42 -19.03 9.89 -6.13
C VAL A 42 -17.60 10.09 -5.61
N ASN A 43 -17.39 11.03 -4.68
CA ASN A 43 -16.08 11.26 -4.06
C ASN A 43 -15.60 10.04 -3.27
N TYR A 44 -16.50 9.36 -2.57
CA TYR A 44 -16.20 8.09 -1.90
C TYR A 44 -15.77 7.01 -2.89
N LEU A 45 -16.50 6.85 -3.98
CA LEU A 45 -16.17 5.86 -5.02
C LEU A 45 -14.80 6.11 -5.62
N ILE A 46 -14.52 7.38 -5.97
CA ILE A 46 -13.23 7.79 -6.52
C ILE A 46 -12.10 7.51 -5.52
N ALA A 47 -12.27 7.89 -4.25
CA ALA A 47 -11.29 7.63 -3.20
C ALA A 47 -11.00 6.14 -3.02
N LEU A 48 -12.04 5.28 -3.04
CA LEU A 48 -11.89 3.82 -2.96
C LEU A 48 -11.16 3.23 -4.17
N VAL A 49 -11.38 3.75 -5.36
CA VAL A 49 -10.67 3.33 -6.57
C VAL A 49 -9.19 3.65 -6.45
N PHE A 50 -8.81 4.88 -6.08
CA PHE A 50 -7.42 5.26 -5.87
C PHE A 50 -6.76 4.48 -4.74
N LEU A 51 -7.49 4.24 -3.64
CA LEU A 51 -7.03 3.39 -2.55
C LEU A 51 -6.72 1.97 -3.04
N GLY A 52 -7.60 1.40 -3.86
CA GLY A 52 -7.43 0.06 -4.42
C GLY A 52 -6.22 -0.06 -5.35
N PHE A 53 -5.98 0.92 -6.20
CA PHE A 53 -4.77 0.97 -7.05
C PHE A 53 -3.51 1.18 -6.22
N GLY A 54 -3.53 2.11 -5.26
CA GLY A 54 -2.41 2.38 -4.37
C GLY A 54 -1.99 1.15 -3.57
N TRP A 55 -2.96 0.46 -2.97
CA TRP A 55 -2.73 -0.81 -2.28
C TRP A 55 -2.11 -1.86 -3.21
N ASN A 56 -2.66 -2.04 -4.39
CA ASN A 56 -2.16 -3.01 -5.36
C ASN A 56 -0.70 -2.75 -5.72
N PHE A 57 -0.35 -1.50 -6.01
CA PHE A 57 1.03 -1.12 -6.36
C PHE A 57 2.01 -1.38 -5.22
N LEU A 58 1.65 -1.01 -3.99
CA LEU A 58 2.49 -1.24 -2.82
C LEU A 58 2.64 -2.72 -2.50
N PHE A 59 1.54 -3.48 -2.49
CA PHE A 59 1.54 -4.89 -2.15
C PHE A 59 2.33 -5.74 -3.15
N ILE A 60 2.06 -5.58 -4.45
CA ILE A 60 2.74 -6.36 -5.49
C ILE A 60 4.22 -5.97 -5.60
N SER A 61 4.54 -4.68 -5.50
CA SER A 61 5.94 -4.26 -5.52
C SER A 61 6.71 -4.74 -4.29
N GLY A 62 6.09 -4.69 -3.09
CA GLY A 62 6.69 -5.18 -1.85
C GLY A 62 6.94 -6.68 -1.87
N THR A 63 5.94 -7.48 -2.25
CA THR A 63 6.07 -8.94 -2.37
C THR A 63 7.08 -9.34 -3.47
N SER A 64 7.13 -8.62 -4.59
CA SER A 64 8.12 -8.85 -5.63
C SER A 64 9.56 -8.56 -5.16
N LEU A 65 9.75 -7.51 -4.33
CA LEU A 65 11.06 -7.23 -3.72
C LEU A 65 11.47 -8.33 -2.72
N LEU A 66 10.51 -8.83 -1.95
CA LEU A 66 10.76 -9.94 -1.03
C LEU A 66 11.26 -11.18 -1.78
N VAL A 67 10.67 -11.50 -2.94
CA VAL A 67 11.09 -12.62 -3.80
C VAL A 67 12.56 -12.53 -4.20
N LEU A 68 13.10 -11.32 -4.38
CA LEU A 68 14.51 -11.09 -4.72
C LEU A 68 15.45 -11.19 -3.51
N SER A 69 14.94 -11.32 -2.30
CA SER A 69 15.72 -11.22 -1.06
C SER A 69 16.03 -12.57 -0.40
N TYR A 70 15.37 -13.66 -0.80
CA TYR A 70 15.55 -14.99 -0.22
C TYR A 70 16.05 -16.02 -1.25
N LYS A 71 16.60 -17.13 -0.74
CA LYS A 71 17.04 -18.28 -1.55
C LYS A 71 15.84 -19.17 -1.91
N GLU A 72 15.94 -19.94 -3.00
CA GLU A 72 14.83 -20.78 -3.48
C GLU A 72 14.28 -21.77 -2.43
N ASN A 73 15.15 -22.34 -1.60
CA ASN A 73 14.78 -23.28 -0.54
C ASN A 73 14.03 -22.63 0.63
N GLU A 74 14.06 -21.30 0.77
CA GLU A 74 13.37 -20.54 1.82
C GLU A 74 12.08 -19.86 1.34
N LYS A 75 11.79 -19.97 0.05
CA LYS A 75 10.70 -19.26 -0.64
C LYS A 75 9.35 -19.39 0.07
N PHE A 76 8.93 -20.62 0.33
CA PHE A 76 7.60 -20.85 0.94
C PHE A 76 7.53 -20.34 2.37
N LYS A 77 8.61 -20.46 3.14
CA LYS A 77 8.68 -19.98 4.52
C LYS A 77 8.65 -18.45 4.57
N ALA A 78 9.44 -17.79 3.73
CA ALA A 78 9.51 -16.33 3.68
C ALA A 78 8.19 -15.71 3.19
N GLN A 79 7.58 -16.26 2.15
CA GLN A 79 6.28 -15.79 1.65
C GLN A 79 5.17 -16.05 2.65
N GLY A 80 5.08 -17.26 3.22
CA GLY A 80 4.06 -17.58 4.22
C GLY A 80 4.14 -16.68 5.46
N PHE A 81 5.35 -16.38 5.92
CA PHE A 81 5.56 -15.47 7.04
C PHE A 81 5.16 -14.02 6.70
N ASN A 82 5.54 -13.54 5.51
CA ASN A 82 5.13 -12.23 5.03
C ASN A 82 3.61 -12.10 4.95
N ASP A 83 2.96 -13.08 4.34
CA ASP A 83 1.50 -13.08 4.16
C ASP A 83 0.79 -13.16 5.50
N PHE A 84 1.28 -13.99 6.43
CA PHE A 84 0.76 -14.05 7.79
C PHE A 84 0.80 -12.69 8.49
N ILE A 85 1.93 -11.97 8.43
CA ILE A 85 2.06 -10.64 9.04
C ILE A 85 1.10 -9.65 8.36
N VAL A 86 1.11 -9.58 7.04
CA VAL A 86 0.28 -8.62 6.28
C VAL A 86 -1.20 -8.84 6.57
N PHE A 87 -1.67 -10.08 6.48
CA PHE A 87 -3.09 -10.38 6.72
C PHE A 87 -3.49 -10.26 8.18
N SER A 88 -2.59 -10.54 9.13
CA SER A 88 -2.84 -10.31 10.56
C SER A 88 -3.02 -8.83 10.87
N ILE A 89 -2.14 -7.97 10.34
CA ILE A 89 -2.25 -6.51 10.49
C ILE A 89 -3.54 -6.01 9.82
N GLN A 90 -3.84 -6.50 8.63
CA GLN A 90 -5.04 -6.12 7.89
C GLN A 90 -6.32 -6.54 8.61
N ALA A 91 -6.37 -7.74 9.17
CA ALA A 91 -7.50 -8.23 9.97
C ALA A 91 -7.70 -7.35 11.22
N THR A 92 -6.63 -7.06 11.96
CA THR A 92 -6.67 -6.19 13.14
C THR A 92 -7.15 -4.77 12.79
N ALA A 93 -6.61 -4.20 11.71
CA ALA A 93 -7.02 -2.88 11.23
C ALA A 93 -8.48 -2.87 10.80
N SER A 94 -8.95 -3.91 10.12
CA SER A 94 -10.34 -4.04 9.68
C SER A 94 -11.31 -4.15 10.86
N LEU A 95 -10.99 -4.94 11.88
CA LEU A 95 -11.79 -5.07 13.10
C LEU A 95 -11.84 -3.76 13.90
N SER A 96 -10.72 -3.04 13.98
CA SER A 96 -10.66 -1.76 14.69
C SER A 96 -11.28 -0.59 13.91
N ALA A 97 -11.38 -0.68 12.59
CA ALA A 97 -11.89 0.40 11.74
C ALA A 97 -13.32 0.83 12.08
N GLY A 98 -14.20 -0.13 12.38
CA GLY A 98 -15.57 0.16 12.80
C GLY A 98 -15.65 0.94 14.10
N VAL A 99 -14.86 0.53 15.09
CA VAL A 99 -14.76 1.22 16.39
C VAL A 99 -14.15 2.61 16.21
N LEU A 100 -13.06 2.73 15.46
CA LEU A 100 -12.42 4.01 15.18
C LEU A 100 -13.39 4.98 14.47
N LEU A 101 -14.14 4.48 13.49
CA LEU A 101 -15.09 5.32 12.74
C LEU A 101 -16.28 5.77 13.61
N SER A 102 -16.71 4.96 14.59
CA SER A 102 -17.76 5.34 15.53
C SER A 102 -17.32 6.40 16.56
N LEU A 103 -16.01 6.41 16.90
CA LEU A 103 -15.44 7.34 17.87
C LEU A 103 -14.83 8.60 17.25
N THR A 104 -14.56 8.56 15.93
CA THR A 104 -13.89 9.65 15.22
C THR A 104 -14.64 9.98 13.93
N SER A 105 -14.03 10.79 13.08
CA SER A 105 -14.56 11.09 11.73
C SER A 105 -13.72 10.41 10.66
N TRP A 106 -14.31 10.25 9.47
CA TRP A 106 -13.60 9.76 8.29
C TRP A 106 -12.29 10.52 7.99
N LYS A 107 -12.30 11.85 8.22
CA LYS A 107 -11.12 12.70 8.04
C LYS A 107 -9.99 12.33 9.01
N ILE A 108 -10.32 12.14 10.29
CA ILE A 108 -9.35 11.77 11.32
C ILE A 108 -8.76 10.39 11.03
N MET A 109 -9.60 9.44 10.62
CA MET A 109 -9.16 8.10 10.26
C MET A 109 -8.14 8.11 9.11
N ASN A 110 -8.37 8.95 8.09
CA ASN A 110 -7.39 9.12 7.01
C ASN A 110 -6.11 9.82 7.46
N LEU A 111 -6.19 10.79 8.38
CA LEU A 111 -5.01 11.46 8.93
C LEU A 111 -4.09 10.51 9.72
N ILE A 112 -4.66 9.54 10.43
CA ILE A 112 -3.91 8.51 11.16
C ILE A 112 -3.04 7.65 10.19
N CYS A 113 -3.41 7.54 8.91
CA CYS A 113 -2.63 6.82 7.92
C CYS A 113 -1.36 7.56 7.46
N ILE A 114 -1.27 8.89 7.63
CA ILE A 114 -0.14 9.70 7.14
C ILE A 114 1.22 9.26 7.71
N PRO A 115 1.39 9.01 9.02
CA PRO A 115 2.67 8.54 9.56
C PRO A 115 3.17 7.24 8.91
N PHE A 116 2.24 6.32 8.63
CA PHE A 116 2.58 5.05 7.98
C PHE A 116 3.03 5.27 6.53
N LEU A 117 2.41 6.20 5.80
CA LEU A 117 2.84 6.56 4.45
C LEU A 117 4.24 7.20 4.46
N ILE A 118 4.53 8.06 5.42
CA ILE A 118 5.87 8.65 5.59
C ILE A 118 6.91 7.55 5.82
N LEU A 119 6.63 6.56 6.66
CA LEU A 119 7.53 5.43 6.89
C LEU A 119 7.78 4.62 5.61
N ILE A 120 6.76 4.40 4.78
CA ILE A 120 6.91 3.70 3.50
C ILE A 120 7.80 4.51 2.55
N VAL A 121 7.57 5.82 2.43
CA VAL A 121 8.39 6.70 1.60
C VAL A 121 9.85 6.69 2.05
N LEU A 122 10.11 6.87 3.35
CA LEU A 122 11.46 6.86 3.90
C LEU A 122 12.16 5.52 3.65
N SER A 123 11.44 4.41 3.81
CA SER A 123 11.96 3.07 3.56
C SER A 123 12.34 2.86 2.09
N THR A 124 11.49 3.32 1.16
CA THR A 124 11.72 3.21 -0.28
C THR A 124 12.89 4.07 -0.74
N ILE A 125 12.99 5.30 -0.24
CA ILE A 125 14.11 6.19 -0.54
C ILE A 125 15.42 5.59 -0.04
N ARG A 126 15.46 5.06 1.20
CA ARG A 126 16.64 4.37 1.73
C ARG A 126 17.07 3.16 0.88
N ALA A 127 16.11 2.38 0.41
CA ALA A 127 16.38 1.24 -0.44
C ALA A 127 17.00 1.65 -1.79
N ASP A 128 16.57 2.78 -2.36
CA ASP A 128 17.12 3.32 -3.60
C ASP A 128 18.55 3.84 -3.45
N PHE A 129 18.85 4.52 -2.36
CA PHE A 129 20.22 4.97 -2.06
C PHE A 129 21.19 3.80 -1.88
N ARG A 130 20.75 2.69 -1.27
CA ARG A 130 21.59 1.48 -1.13
C ARG A 130 21.89 0.76 -2.45
N LYS A 131 21.05 0.92 -3.47
CA LYS A 131 21.30 0.31 -4.81
C LYS A 131 22.23 1.13 -5.68
N LYS A 132 22.46 2.40 -5.34
CA LYS A 132 23.35 3.29 -6.12
C LYS A 132 24.80 3.31 -5.62
N ASN A 133 25.03 2.82 -4.40
CA ASN A 133 26.36 2.61 -3.81
C ASN A 133 26.71 1.12 -3.82
#